data_22271a30dbedfbc60e7f3569d62b1d65
#
_entry.id   22271a30dbedfbc60e7f3569d62b1d65
#
_cell.length_a   1.000
_cell.length_b   1.000
_cell.length_c   1.000
_cell.angle_alpha   90.00
_cell.angle_beta   90.00
_cell.angle_gamma   90.00
#
_symmetry.space_group_name_H-M   'P 1'
#
loop_
_entity.id
_entity.type
_entity.pdbx_description
1 polymer ?
#
loop_
_entity_poly.entity_id
_entity_poly.type
_entity_poly.pdbx_seq_one_letter_code
_entity_poly.pdbx_strand_id
1 'polypeptide(L)'
;MKGSRRQGTRTVVVHARDTMSANSNGTMGNPAEIAATGPRFGLIVSKAVGNAVVRHRTSRRLRHVCMTLIPKLPAGVDVVVRALPASATATSEQLEKDLAKALRKQWDI
;
A
#
# COMPACT_ATOMS: atom_id res chain seq x y z
N MET A 1 -3.73 -8.47 15.42
CA MET A 1 -3.43 -9.16 14.88
C MET A 1 -2.16 -9.27 14.57
N LYS A 2 -1.55 -10.24 14.56
CA LYS A 2 -0.32 -10.30 14.36
C LYS A 2 0.09 -10.09 13.06
N GLY A 3 -0.30 -10.27 12.07
CA GLY A 3 0.23 -10.07 10.75
C GLY A 3 -0.01 -8.73 10.14
N SER A 4 -0.63 -7.82 10.85
CA SER A 4 -1.00 -6.56 10.29
C SER A 4 -0.31 -5.41 11.01
N ARG A 5 0.30 -4.51 10.28
CA ARG A 5 0.96 -3.36 10.87
C ARG A 5 0.53 -2.09 10.20
N ARG A 6 0.44 -1.03 10.98
CA ARG A 6 0.03 0.26 10.49
C ARG A 6 1.17 1.24 10.71
N GLN A 7 1.55 1.96 9.65
CA GLN A 7 2.57 2.97 9.74
C GLN A 7 2.02 4.26 9.15
N GLY A 8 2.02 5.32 9.91
CA GLY A 8 1.51 6.60 9.45
C GLY A 8 2.64 7.54 9.08
N THR A 9 2.44 8.30 8.01
CA THR A 9 3.35 9.37 7.65
C THR A 9 2.50 10.61 7.42
N ARG A 10 3.14 11.67 6.93
CA ARG A 10 2.42 12.92 6.72
C ARG A 10 1.36 12.79 5.63
N THR A 11 1.64 12.06 4.57
CA THR A 11 0.73 12.00 3.43
C THR A 11 -0.04 10.71 3.32
N VAL A 12 0.43 9.64 3.92
CA VAL A 12 -0.22 8.34 3.77
C VAL A 12 -0.16 7.53 5.06
N VAL A 13 -1.11 6.62 5.19
CA VAL A 13 -1.05 5.61 6.24
C VAL A 13 -0.97 4.27 5.51
N VAL A 14 -0.01 3.46 5.88
CA VAL A 14 0.22 2.19 5.24
C VAL A 14 -0.17 1.06 6.20
N HIS A 15 -1.05 0.19 5.75
CA HIS A 15 -1.39 -1.01 6.49
C HIS A 15 -0.78 -2.17 5.72
N ALA A 16 0.09 -2.91 6.32
CA ALA A 16 0.78 -3.99 5.64
C ALA A 16 0.58 -5.31 6.37
N ARG A 17 0.46 -6.37 5.62
CA ARG A 17 0.16 -7.65 6.21
C ARG A 17 0.86 -8.72 5.39
N ASP A 18 1.47 -9.66 6.07
CA ASP A 18 2.14 -10.78 5.41
C ASP A 18 1.15 -11.93 5.35
N THR A 19 0.52 -12.11 4.21
CA THR A 19 -0.50 -13.11 4.08
C THR A 19 0.06 -14.52 4.02
N MET A 20 1.34 -14.65 3.70
CA MET A 20 1.93 -15.95 3.66
C MET A 20 1.98 -16.57 5.04
N SER A 21 2.33 -15.79 6.02
CA SER A 21 2.38 -16.36 7.33
C SER A 21 1.01 -16.49 7.93
N ALA A 22 0.05 -15.68 7.50
CA ALA A 22 -1.22 -15.78 8.08
C ALA A 22 -2.07 -16.84 7.47
N ASN A 23 -1.67 -17.36 6.31
CA ASN A 23 -2.51 -18.03 5.66
C ASN A 23 -2.62 -19.35 5.78
N SER A 24 -2.22 -19.82 6.69
CA SER A 24 -2.33 -21.07 6.69
C SER A 24 -3.67 -21.58 6.52
N ASN A 25 -4.63 -20.87 6.75
CA ASN A 25 -5.86 -21.38 6.64
C ASN A 25 -6.36 -21.31 5.41
N GLY A 26 -5.81 -21.23 4.69
CA GLY A 26 -6.18 -21.28 3.59
C GLY A 26 -7.01 -20.98 2.88
N THR A 27 -7.34 -20.78 2.85
CA THR A 27 -8.10 -20.31 2.19
C THR A 27 -8.05 -20.65 1.05
N MET A 28 -7.94 -21.38 0.77
CA MET A 28 -7.90 -21.78 -0.21
C MET A 28 -8.10 -21.43 -1.18
N GLY A 29 -8.13 -21.01 -1.35
CA GLY A 29 -8.34 -20.48 -2.24
C GLY A 29 -8.39 -20.78 -3.47
N ASN A 30 -8.48 -19.87 -4.34
CA ASN A 30 -8.61 -20.12 -5.57
C ASN A 30 -7.34 -20.22 -6.23
N PRO A 31 -7.15 -21.04 -7.17
CA PRO A 31 -5.92 -21.20 -7.92
C PRO A 31 -5.43 -19.92 -8.56
N ALA A 32 -6.33 -19.06 -8.94
CA ALA A 32 -5.92 -17.82 -9.55
C ALA A 32 -5.20 -16.94 -8.55
N GLU A 33 -5.64 -16.99 -7.31
CA GLU A 33 -4.96 -16.22 -6.30
C GLU A 33 -3.62 -16.81 -5.99
N ILE A 34 -3.51 -18.10 -6.01
CA ILE A 34 -2.23 -18.73 -5.75
C ILE A 34 -1.25 -18.37 -6.84
N ALA A 35 -1.73 -18.31 -8.06
CA ALA A 35 -0.84 -17.98 -9.15
C ALA A 35 -0.33 -16.55 -9.07
N ALA A 36 -1.09 -15.66 -8.43
CA ALA A 36 -0.65 -14.31 -8.32
C ALA A 36 -0.06 -14.06 -6.95
N THR A 37 1.05 -14.67 -6.66
CA THR A 37 1.59 -14.61 -5.33
C THR A 37 2.48 -13.44 -5.05
N GLY A 38 2.73 -12.60 -6.00
CA GLY A 38 3.57 -11.45 -5.73
C GLY A 38 2.91 -10.50 -4.74
N PRO A 39 3.62 -9.50 -4.29
CA PRO A 39 3.05 -8.54 -3.36
C PRO A 39 1.93 -7.76 -4.04
N ARG A 40 0.93 -7.42 -3.28
CA ARG A 40 -0.23 -6.72 -3.81
C ARG A 40 -0.49 -5.45 -3.04
N PHE A 41 -1.17 -4.51 -3.65
CA PHE A 41 -1.52 -3.30 -2.94
C PHE A 41 -2.91 -2.82 -3.33
N GLY A 42 -3.50 -2.06 -2.42
CA GLY A 42 -4.76 -1.37 -2.67
C GLY A 42 -4.65 0.07 -2.22
N LEU A 43 -5.42 0.93 -2.82
CA LEU A 43 -5.40 2.35 -2.46
C LEU A 43 -6.75 2.77 -1.95
N ILE A 44 -6.75 3.61 -0.92
CA ILE A 44 -7.96 4.20 -0.39
C ILE A 44 -7.78 5.71 -0.44
N VAL A 45 -8.55 6.38 -1.28
CA VAL A 45 -8.47 7.83 -1.41
C VAL A 45 -9.88 8.36 -1.16
N SER A 46 -10.11 8.83 0.05
CA SER A 46 -11.46 9.23 0.46
C SER A 46 -11.78 10.67 0.10
N LYS A 47 -12.99 11.07 0.36
CA LYS A 47 -13.42 12.44 0.09
C LYS A 47 -12.65 13.47 0.90
N ALA A 48 -12.04 13.06 1.99
CA ALA A 48 -11.25 13.97 2.81
C ALA A 48 -10.04 14.51 2.06
N VAL A 49 -9.59 13.81 1.02
CA VAL A 49 -8.45 14.26 0.23
C VAL A 49 -8.85 15.41 -0.69
N GLY A 50 -10.06 15.40 -1.21
CA GLY A 50 -10.52 16.45 -2.09
C GLY A 50 -11.66 15.99 -2.98
N ASN A 51 -11.95 16.77 -3.98
CA ASN A 51 -13.04 16.43 -4.90
C ASN A 51 -12.61 15.30 -5.85
N ALA A 52 -13.47 14.90 -6.75
CA ALA A 52 -13.21 13.76 -7.61
C ALA A 52 -11.96 13.92 -8.46
N VAL A 53 -11.71 15.12 -8.96
CA VAL A 53 -10.55 15.38 -9.79
C VAL A 53 -9.26 15.23 -8.96
N VAL A 54 -9.26 15.79 -7.76
CA VAL A 54 -8.11 15.71 -6.86
C VAL A 54 -7.86 14.28 -6.44
N ARG A 55 -8.93 13.56 -6.08
CA ARG A 55 -8.79 12.18 -5.67
C ARG A 55 -8.23 11.30 -6.79
N HIS A 56 -8.69 11.53 -8.00
CA HIS A 56 -8.23 10.77 -9.14
C HIS A 56 -6.74 11.03 -9.40
N ARG A 57 -6.33 12.27 -9.32
CA ARG A 57 -4.92 12.63 -9.51
C ARG A 57 -4.05 12.00 -8.43
N THR A 58 -4.48 12.07 -7.18
CA THR A 58 -3.74 11.51 -6.05
C THR A 58 -3.64 10.00 -6.21
N SER A 59 -4.71 9.36 -6.61
CA SER A 59 -4.73 7.93 -6.81
C SER A 59 -3.74 7.53 -7.90
N ARG A 60 -3.67 8.29 -8.99
CA ARG A 60 -2.73 7.98 -10.07
C ARG A 60 -1.29 8.09 -9.59
N ARG A 61 -0.97 9.14 -8.82
CA ARG A 61 0.37 9.31 -8.29
C ARG A 61 0.74 8.19 -7.35
N LEU A 62 -0.17 7.84 -6.45
CA LEU A 62 0.09 6.77 -5.50
C LEU A 62 0.23 5.42 -6.20
N ARG A 63 -0.58 5.18 -7.22
CA ARG A 63 -0.46 3.93 -7.96
C ARG A 63 0.91 3.81 -8.61
N HIS A 64 1.39 4.90 -9.20
CA HIS A 64 2.69 4.91 -9.82
C HIS A 64 3.80 4.63 -8.79
N VAL A 65 3.72 5.27 -7.63
CA VAL A 65 4.68 5.06 -6.57
C VAL A 65 4.63 3.63 -6.06
N CYS A 66 3.43 3.08 -5.89
CA CYS A 66 3.28 1.71 -5.42
C CYS A 66 3.85 0.73 -6.43
N MET A 67 3.65 0.99 -7.71
CA MET A 67 4.17 0.09 -8.73
C MET A 67 5.70 0.06 -8.74
N THR A 68 6.32 1.12 -8.22
CA THR A 68 7.77 1.18 -8.12
C THR A 68 8.27 0.48 -6.85
N LEU A 69 7.57 0.65 -5.74
CA LEU A 69 8.04 0.16 -4.45
C LEU A 69 7.54 -1.22 -4.06
N ILE A 70 6.30 -1.52 -4.37
CA ILE A 70 5.71 -2.78 -3.92
C ILE A 70 6.43 -4.03 -4.44
N PRO A 71 6.91 -4.05 -5.70
CA PRO A 71 7.62 -5.24 -6.17
C PRO A 71 8.90 -5.56 -5.39
N LYS A 72 9.39 -4.61 -4.58
CA LYS A 72 10.55 -4.87 -3.77
C LYS A 72 10.23 -5.63 -2.50
N LEU A 73 8.95 -5.82 -2.21
CA LEU A 73 8.51 -6.51 -1.02
C LEU A 73 8.45 -8.01 -1.25
N PRO A 74 8.48 -8.81 -0.20
CA PRO A 74 8.38 -10.25 -0.35
C PRO A 74 7.04 -10.68 -0.92
N ALA A 75 7.01 -11.83 -1.54
CA ALA A 75 5.76 -12.40 -2.03
C ALA A 75 4.81 -12.63 -0.85
N GLY A 76 3.53 -12.52 -1.12
CA GLY A 76 2.54 -12.76 -0.09
C GLY A 76 2.22 -11.57 0.78
N VAL A 77 2.84 -10.43 0.53
CA VAL A 77 2.56 -9.24 1.33
C VAL A 77 1.42 -8.46 0.70
N ASP A 78 0.45 -8.08 1.51
CA ASP A 78 -0.63 -7.20 1.07
C ASP A 78 -0.41 -5.85 1.74
N VAL A 79 -0.53 -4.79 0.95
CA VAL A 79 -0.34 -3.44 1.44
C VAL A 79 -1.56 -2.62 1.08
N VAL A 80 -2.12 -1.91 2.05
CA VAL A 80 -3.20 -0.96 1.78
C VAL A 80 -2.67 0.42 2.12
N VAL A 81 -2.71 1.31 1.15
CA VAL A 81 -2.22 2.66 1.33
C VAL A 81 -3.41 3.60 1.36
N ARG A 82 -3.56 4.29 2.48
CA ARG A 82 -4.65 5.24 2.65
C ARG A 82 -4.10 6.64 2.50
N ALA A 83 -4.63 7.40 1.58
CA ALA A 83 -4.18 8.76 1.36
C ALA A 83 -4.74 9.68 2.42
N LEU A 84 -3.91 10.51 2.99
CA LEU A 84 -4.34 11.54 3.94
C LEU A 84 -4.54 12.85 3.18
N PRO A 85 -5.23 13.83 3.76
CA PRO A 85 -5.47 15.09 3.05
C PRO A 85 -4.22 15.75 2.51
N ALA A 86 -3.09 15.63 3.20
CA ALA A 86 -1.85 16.24 2.72
C ALA A 86 -1.36 15.65 1.41
N SER A 87 -1.83 14.45 1.04
CA SER A 87 -1.42 13.84 -0.21
C SER A 87 -1.95 14.59 -1.43
N ALA A 88 -2.99 15.39 -1.24
CA ALA A 88 -3.59 16.11 -2.36
C ALA A 88 -2.61 17.11 -2.98
N THR A 89 -1.73 17.68 -2.17
CA THR A 89 -0.77 18.65 -2.67
C THR A 89 0.65 18.11 -2.70
N ALA A 90 0.85 16.85 -2.35
CA ALA A 90 2.17 16.27 -2.34
C ALA A 90 2.62 15.91 -3.75
N THR A 91 3.91 16.02 -4.00
CA THR A 91 4.45 15.59 -5.28
C THR A 91 4.62 14.08 -5.25
N SER A 92 4.83 13.48 -6.41
CA SER A 92 5.08 12.04 -6.47
C SER A 92 6.33 11.67 -5.68
N GLU A 93 7.34 12.54 -5.68
CA GLU A 93 8.53 12.29 -4.90
C GLU A 93 8.25 12.26 -3.42
N GLN A 94 7.42 13.17 -2.93
CA GLN A 94 7.08 13.18 -1.52
C GLN A 94 6.28 11.95 -1.14
N LEU A 95 5.36 11.54 -1.99
CA LEU A 95 4.58 10.34 -1.75
C LEU A 95 5.48 9.12 -1.73
N GLU A 96 6.44 9.08 -2.64
CA GLU A 96 7.37 7.97 -2.69
C GLU A 96 8.23 7.90 -1.43
N LYS A 97 8.73 9.04 -0.96
CA LYS A 97 9.51 9.07 0.23
C LYS A 97 8.71 8.60 1.42
N ASP A 98 7.50 9.07 1.56
CA ASP A 98 6.66 8.70 2.71
C ASP A 98 6.30 7.23 2.66
N LEU A 99 5.94 6.72 1.50
CA LEU A 99 5.59 5.32 1.37
C LEU A 99 6.81 4.44 1.64
N ALA A 100 7.95 4.79 1.09
CA ALA A 100 9.17 4.02 1.32
C ALA A 100 9.55 4.04 2.80
N LYS A 101 9.39 5.19 3.45
CA LYS A 101 9.71 5.29 4.86
C LYS A 101 8.82 4.37 5.69
N ALA A 102 7.54 4.32 5.37
CA ALA A 102 6.62 3.47 6.08
C ALA A 102 6.94 2.00 5.86
N LEU A 103 7.28 1.63 4.63
CA LEU A 103 7.58 0.24 4.33
C LEU A 103 8.90 -0.19 4.92
N ARG A 104 9.89 0.70 4.99
CA ARG A 104 11.18 0.34 5.54
C ARG A 104 11.13 0.03 7.03
N LYS A 105 10.07 0.39 7.70
CA LYS A 105 9.94 0.04 9.09
C LYS A 105 9.65 -1.44 9.29
N GLN A 106 9.20 -2.11 8.25
CA GLN A 106 8.95 -3.52 8.34
C GLN A 106 9.83 -4.35 7.42
N TRP A 107 10.25 -3.82 6.30
CA TRP A 107 11.03 -4.56 5.34
C TRP A 107 12.26 -3.77 4.94
N ASP A 108 13.30 -4.50 4.60
CA ASP A 108 14.55 -3.88 4.18
C ASP A 108 14.49 -3.70 2.67
N ILE A 109 14.06 -2.57 2.23
CA ILE A 109 13.94 -2.29 0.79
C ILE A 109 14.71 -1.05 0.37
#